data_a30a3edae8e25345a4192bdfb3551619
#
_entry.id   a30a3edae8e25345a4192bdfb3551619
#
_cell.length_a   1.000
_cell.length_b   1.000
_cell.length_c   1.000
_cell.angle_alpha   90.00
_cell.angle_beta   90.00
_cell.angle_gamma   90.00
#
_symmetry.space_group_name_H-M   'P 1'
#
loop_
_entity.id
_entity.type
_entity.pdbx_description
1 polymer ?
#
loop_
_entity_poly.entity_id
_entity_poly.type
_entity_poly.pdbx_seq_one_letter_code
_entity_poly.pdbx_strand_id
1 'polypeptide(L)'
;MKQLNRLVKHDLVRGLKDVVFEKDKLCSSCQAGKQVENTHPKKSIMNISKAFELLHMNLFGPTQYTGISGNKYGFTIVDDYTRYTWTFFLVDKSDVFATFKSFVKGIHNEFEITIKRVRSDNGSEFKNTRIDKLCDEFRIRHQFSAKYTPQSNGLVERKNRTLIDMARSMLSEYNVSQSFLDEAIVTPQNLPLLKTELK
;
A
#
# COMPACT_ATOMS: atom_id res chain seq x y z
N MET A 1 -27.88 20.94 -3.64
CA MET A 1 -29.08 21.81 -3.60
C MET A 1 -29.71 22.08 -4.98
N LYS A 2 -28.99 22.61 -6.00
CA LYS A 2 -29.59 22.86 -7.35
C LYS A 2 -30.25 21.62 -7.96
N GLN A 3 -29.66 20.43 -7.83
CA GLN A 3 -30.26 19.20 -8.33
C GLN A 3 -31.51 18.77 -7.53
N LEU A 4 -31.51 18.92 -6.19
CA LEU A 4 -32.66 18.58 -5.35
C LEU A 4 -33.84 19.47 -5.70
N ASN A 5 -33.64 20.78 -5.81
CA ASN A 5 -34.71 21.71 -6.19
C ASN A 5 -35.20 21.43 -7.63
N ARG A 6 -34.36 20.95 -8.53
CA ARG A 6 -34.76 20.52 -9.87
C ARG A 6 -35.68 19.30 -9.82
N LEU A 7 -35.37 18.31 -8.96
CA LEU A 7 -36.20 17.11 -8.78
C LEU A 7 -37.58 17.45 -8.25
N VAL A 8 -37.66 18.39 -7.29
CA VAL A 8 -38.94 18.89 -6.76
C VAL A 8 -39.72 19.67 -7.82
N LYS A 9 -39.06 20.60 -8.54
CA LYS A 9 -39.69 21.43 -9.56
C LYS A 9 -40.28 20.61 -10.71
N HIS A 10 -39.73 19.47 -11.02
CA HIS A 10 -40.20 18.59 -12.10
C HIS A 10 -41.02 17.39 -11.61
N ASP A 11 -41.44 17.40 -10.33
CA ASP A 11 -42.26 16.35 -9.67
C ASP A 11 -41.68 14.92 -9.89
N LEU A 12 -40.34 14.82 -9.91
CA LEU A 12 -39.63 13.55 -10.17
C LEU A 12 -39.52 12.65 -8.95
N VAL A 13 -39.94 13.13 -7.75
CA VAL A 13 -39.87 12.37 -6.51
C VAL A 13 -41.20 12.52 -5.75
N ARG A 14 -41.83 11.39 -5.43
CA ARG A 14 -43.11 11.38 -4.68
C ARG A 14 -42.87 11.83 -3.24
N GLY A 15 -43.77 12.66 -2.70
CA GLY A 15 -43.74 13.10 -1.31
C GLY A 15 -42.91 14.35 -0.99
N LEU A 16 -42.34 15.00 -2.01
CA LEU A 16 -41.55 16.22 -1.87
C LEU A 16 -42.22 17.45 -2.51
N LYS A 17 -43.55 17.45 -2.66
CA LYS A 17 -44.28 18.63 -3.19
C LYS A 17 -44.01 19.85 -2.31
N ASP A 18 -43.66 20.97 -2.95
CA ASP A 18 -43.50 22.30 -2.34
C ASP A 18 -42.30 22.43 -1.35
N VAL A 19 -41.36 21.49 -1.35
CA VAL A 19 -40.18 21.61 -0.50
C VAL A 19 -39.08 22.42 -1.25
N VAL A 20 -38.67 23.53 -0.64
CA VAL A 20 -37.55 24.34 -1.13
C VAL A 20 -36.30 24.00 -0.31
N PHE A 21 -35.28 23.48 -0.98
CA PHE A 21 -33.96 23.20 -0.35
C PHE A 21 -33.12 24.48 -0.37
N GLU A 22 -32.96 25.13 0.77
CA GLU A 22 -32.10 26.31 0.93
C GLU A 22 -30.65 25.92 1.19
N LYS A 23 -29.72 26.69 0.61
CA LYS A 23 -28.28 26.37 0.62
C LYS A 23 -27.61 26.59 1.97
N ASP A 24 -28.16 27.47 2.81
CA ASP A 24 -27.41 28.08 3.92
C ASP A 24 -27.93 27.75 5.33
N LYS A 25 -28.84 26.78 5.48
CA LYS A 25 -29.16 26.25 6.80
C LYS A 25 -28.13 25.28 7.29
N LEU A 26 -27.36 25.68 8.30
CA LEU A 26 -26.47 24.80 9.07
C LEU A 26 -27.32 23.69 9.71
N CYS A 27 -27.26 22.50 9.14
CA CYS A 27 -27.90 21.30 9.65
C CYS A 27 -26.96 20.62 10.62
N SER A 28 -27.34 20.43 11.88
CA SER A 28 -26.56 19.76 12.91
C SER A 28 -26.15 18.32 12.50
N SER A 29 -27.08 17.60 11.85
CA SER A 29 -26.81 16.26 11.32
C SER A 29 -25.79 16.27 10.17
N CYS A 30 -25.85 17.32 9.31
CA CYS A 30 -24.84 17.50 8.27
C CYS A 30 -23.47 17.91 8.84
N GLN A 31 -23.46 18.70 9.92
CA GLN A 31 -22.21 19.03 10.60
C GLN A 31 -21.60 17.82 11.29
N ALA A 32 -22.40 17.02 11.99
CA ALA A 32 -21.92 15.79 12.62
C ALA A 32 -21.43 14.76 11.59
N GLY A 33 -22.15 14.59 10.46
CA GLY A 33 -21.75 13.68 9.38
C GLY A 33 -20.59 14.18 8.50
N LYS A 34 -20.30 15.49 8.55
CA LYS A 34 -19.18 16.13 7.83
C LYS A 34 -18.08 16.59 8.77
N GLN A 35 -18.01 16.05 9.99
CA GLN A 35 -16.82 16.24 10.81
C GLN A 35 -15.62 15.64 10.04
N VAL A 36 -14.96 16.51 9.29
CA VAL A 36 -13.67 16.21 8.68
C VAL A 36 -12.68 16.13 9.84
N GLU A 37 -12.08 14.98 10.06
CA GLU A 37 -10.91 14.89 10.93
C GLU A 37 -9.97 16.04 10.60
N ASN A 38 -9.48 16.72 11.62
CA ASN A 38 -8.52 17.81 11.47
C ASN A 38 -7.40 17.36 10.54
N THR A 39 -7.15 18.13 9.49
CA THR A 39 -6.04 17.88 8.58
C THR A 39 -4.77 17.79 9.40
N HIS A 40 -4.19 16.59 9.45
CA HIS A 40 -2.90 16.40 10.13
C HIS A 40 -1.88 17.40 9.60
N PRO A 41 -1.03 17.98 10.46
CA PRO A 41 -0.01 18.93 10.02
C PRO A 41 0.81 18.29 8.90
N LYS A 42 1.09 19.07 7.85
CA LYS A 42 1.91 18.62 6.73
C LYS A 42 3.22 18.07 7.28
N LYS A 43 3.42 16.75 7.19
CA LYS A 43 4.70 16.15 7.53
C LYS A 43 5.76 16.78 6.62
N SER A 44 6.91 17.11 7.20
CA SER A 44 8.11 17.46 6.44
C SER A 44 8.32 16.42 5.34
N ILE A 45 8.13 16.83 4.09
CA ILE A 45 8.37 15.98 2.92
C ILE A 45 9.90 15.80 2.88
N MET A 46 10.35 14.60 3.21
CA MET A 46 11.76 14.27 3.01
C MET A 46 12.01 14.23 1.51
N ASN A 47 12.90 15.08 1.02
CA ASN A 47 13.35 14.99 -0.36
C ASN A 47 14.14 13.71 -0.54
N ILE A 48 13.57 12.77 -1.30
CA ILE A 48 14.21 11.54 -1.75
C ILE A 48 14.81 11.85 -3.12
N SER A 49 16.10 11.69 -3.26
CA SER A 49 16.84 12.12 -4.45
C SER A 49 17.36 10.98 -5.31
N LYS A 50 17.41 9.77 -4.77
CA LYS A 50 17.94 8.59 -5.48
C LYS A 50 17.31 7.28 -4.97
N ALA A 51 17.48 6.22 -5.77
CA ALA A 51 17.04 4.87 -5.42
C ALA A 51 17.67 4.39 -4.09
N PHE A 52 16.95 3.53 -3.38
CA PHE A 52 17.31 2.92 -2.11
C PHE A 52 17.53 3.90 -0.94
N GLU A 53 17.15 5.17 -1.10
CA GLU A 53 17.13 6.11 0.02
C GLU A 53 16.00 5.84 1.02
N LEU A 54 14.83 5.44 0.54
CA LEU A 54 13.70 5.06 1.35
C LEU A 54 12.94 3.91 0.69
N LEU A 55 12.83 2.80 1.38
CA LEU A 55 11.99 1.67 0.98
C LEU A 55 10.77 1.60 1.91
N HIS A 56 9.61 1.36 1.31
CA HIS A 56 8.38 1.09 2.05
C HIS A 56 8.13 -0.41 2.07
N MET A 57 7.84 -0.95 3.25
CA MET A 57 7.56 -2.37 3.44
C MET A 57 6.15 -2.57 3.96
N ASN A 58 5.48 -3.59 3.45
CA ASN A 58 4.17 -3.99 3.94
C ASN A 58 3.96 -5.49 3.75
N LEU A 59 3.25 -6.10 4.68
CA LEU A 59 2.79 -7.47 4.60
C LEU A 59 1.26 -7.48 4.45
N PHE A 60 0.75 -8.10 3.41
CA PHE A 60 -0.69 -8.29 3.23
C PHE A 60 -1.06 -9.77 3.30
N GLY A 61 -2.27 -10.05 3.68
CA GLY A 61 -2.79 -11.40 3.89
C GLY A 61 -3.21 -11.63 5.36
N PRO A 62 -3.66 -12.85 5.72
CA PRO A 62 -3.68 -14.00 4.81
C PRO A 62 -4.66 -13.80 3.66
N THR A 63 -4.28 -14.26 2.47
CA THR A 63 -5.15 -14.25 1.30
C THR A 63 -6.27 -15.29 1.48
N GLN A 64 -7.45 -15.00 0.92
CA GLN A 64 -8.61 -15.88 1.00
C GLN A 64 -8.34 -17.24 0.34
N TYR A 65 -7.49 -17.26 -0.68
CA TYR A 65 -7.08 -18.48 -1.38
C TYR A 65 -5.60 -18.71 -1.11
N THR A 66 -5.28 -19.92 -0.69
CA THR A 66 -3.88 -20.35 -0.57
C THR A 66 -3.30 -20.55 -1.98
N GLY A 67 -2.17 -19.95 -2.26
CA GLY A 67 -1.44 -20.15 -3.52
C GLY A 67 -1.07 -21.62 -3.73
N ILE A 68 -0.80 -22.01 -4.98
CA ILE A 68 -0.41 -23.39 -5.32
C ILE A 68 0.81 -23.85 -4.53
N SER A 69 1.75 -22.93 -4.29
CA SER A 69 2.95 -23.18 -3.47
C SER A 69 2.71 -23.14 -1.95
N GLY A 70 1.44 -23.05 -1.50
CA GLY A 70 1.10 -22.95 -0.09
C GLY A 70 1.20 -21.55 0.50
N ASN A 71 1.48 -20.55 -0.31
CA ASN A 71 1.63 -19.17 0.12
C ASN A 71 0.31 -18.58 0.61
N LYS A 72 0.38 -17.82 1.70
CA LYS A 72 -0.76 -17.15 2.33
C LYS A 72 -0.57 -15.64 2.47
N TYR A 73 0.67 -15.16 2.39
CA TYR A 73 1.01 -13.76 2.60
C TYR A 73 1.82 -13.23 1.43
N GLY A 74 1.66 -11.93 1.15
CA GLY A 74 2.51 -11.21 0.20
C GLY A 74 3.30 -10.13 0.95
N PHE A 75 4.62 -10.21 0.89
CA PHE A 75 5.54 -9.21 1.42
C PHE A 75 6.02 -8.32 0.29
N THR A 76 5.68 -7.03 0.35
CA THR A 76 6.00 -6.06 -0.68
C THR A 76 6.97 -5.02 -0.17
N ILE A 77 7.99 -4.73 -0.98
CA ILE A 77 8.95 -3.65 -0.79
C ILE A 77 8.85 -2.71 -1.99
N VAL A 78 8.68 -1.41 -1.74
CA VAL A 78 8.57 -0.38 -2.78
C VAL A 78 9.64 0.69 -2.55
N ASP A 79 10.44 0.95 -3.55
CA ASP A 79 11.37 2.08 -3.54
C ASP A 79 10.61 3.40 -3.76
N ASP A 80 10.80 4.37 -2.87
CA ASP A 80 10.06 5.63 -2.92
C ASP A 80 10.44 6.50 -4.13
N TYR A 81 11.69 6.41 -4.59
CA TYR A 81 12.20 7.20 -5.72
C TYR A 81 11.77 6.63 -7.07
N THR A 82 12.12 5.37 -7.35
CA THR A 82 11.86 4.72 -8.65
C THR A 82 10.45 4.18 -8.78
N ARG A 83 9.76 3.98 -7.64
CA ARG A 83 8.48 3.26 -7.55
C ARG A 83 8.58 1.78 -7.92
N TYR A 84 9.81 1.29 -8.10
CA TYR A 84 10.02 -0.13 -8.33
C TYR A 84 9.52 -0.94 -7.14
N THR A 85 8.96 -2.11 -7.43
CA THR A 85 8.27 -2.93 -6.44
C THR A 85 8.79 -4.36 -6.49
N TRP A 86 9.22 -4.88 -5.36
CA TRP A 86 9.50 -6.29 -5.16
C TRP A 86 8.38 -6.91 -4.35
N THR A 87 7.86 -8.04 -4.79
CA THR A 87 6.85 -8.81 -4.05
C THR A 87 7.34 -10.22 -3.86
N PHE A 88 7.29 -10.68 -2.61
CA PHE A 88 7.66 -12.02 -2.20
C PHE A 88 6.43 -12.69 -1.60
N PHE A 89 6.20 -13.94 -1.96
CA PHE A 89 5.09 -14.71 -1.39
C PHE A 89 5.61 -15.65 -0.31
N LEU A 90 4.90 -15.68 0.82
CA LEU A 90 5.35 -16.33 2.05
C LEU A 90 4.27 -17.28 2.55
N VAL A 91 4.69 -18.40 3.12
CA VAL A 91 3.80 -19.34 3.79
C VAL A 91 3.38 -18.81 5.15
N ASP A 92 4.32 -18.22 5.89
CA ASP A 92 4.09 -17.69 7.24
C ASP A 92 4.67 -16.27 7.40
N LYS A 93 4.10 -15.51 8.34
CA LYS A 93 4.58 -14.15 8.66
C LYS A 93 6.01 -14.14 9.23
N SER A 94 6.44 -15.22 9.87
CA SER A 94 7.80 -15.36 10.41
C SER A 94 8.88 -15.36 9.32
N ASP A 95 8.49 -15.67 8.06
CA ASP A 95 9.42 -15.71 6.92
C ASP A 95 9.84 -14.32 6.44
N VAL A 96 9.13 -13.27 6.89
CA VAL A 96 9.45 -11.86 6.54
C VAL A 96 10.91 -11.53 6.88
N PHE A 97 11.41 -11.96 8.04
CA PHE A 97 12.79 -11.67 8.44
C PHE A 97 13.81 -12.31 7.49
N ALA A 98 13.65 -13.59 7.16
CA ALA A 98 14.58 -14.31 6.27
C ALA A 98 14.58 -13.70 4.88
N THR A 99 13.40 -13.37 4.36
CA THR A 99 13.21 -12.75 3.04
C THR A 99 13.82 -11.35 3.00
N PHE A 100 13.56 -10.52 4.01
CA PHE A 100 14.13 -9.17 4.08
C PHE A 100 15.65 -9.20 4.22
N LYS A 101 16.19 -10.12 5.03
CA LYS A 101 17.64 -10.30 5.15
C LYS A 101 18.29 -10.70 3.81
N SER A 102 17.67 -11.63 3.09
CA SER A 102 18.14 -12.03 1.74
C SER A 102 18.09 -10.86 0.77
N PHE A 103 17.02 -10.08 0.78
CA PHE A 103 16.86 -8.89 -0.05
C PHE A 103 17.94 -7.85 0.23
N VAL A 104 18.16 -7.48 1.50
CA VAL A 104 19.20 -6.49 1.89
C VAL A 104 20.60 -6.94 1.45
N LYS A 105 20.94 -8.22 1.68
CA LYS A 105 22.20 -8.78 1.24
C LYS A 105 22.35 -8.80 -0.29
N GLY A 106 21.27 -9.14 -1.00
CA GLY A 106 21.24 -9.13 -2.47
C GLY A 106 21.53 -7.74 -3.02
N ILE A 107 20.82 -6.71 -2.54
CA ILE A 107 21.03 -5.31 -2.96
C ILE A 107 22.47 -4.86 -2.66
N HIS A 108 22.97 -5.16 -1.46
CA HIS A 108 24.34 -4.79 -1.08
C HIS A 108 25.39 -5.44 -1.98
N ASN A 109 25.23 -6.72 -2.29
CA ASN A 109 26.21 -7.48 -3.08
C ASN A 109 26.15 -7.17 -4.58
N GLU A 110 24.92 -6.95 -5.12
CA GLU A 110 24.72 -6.76 -6.56
C GLU A 110 25.02 -5.32 -7.01
N PHE A 111 24.65 -4.34 -6.18
CA PHE A 111 24.74 -2.93 -6.56
C PHE A 111 25.79 -2.15 -5.76
N GLU A 112 26.45 -2.76 -4.77
CA GLU A 112 27.36 -2.07 -3.82
C GLU A 112 26.70 -0.88 -3.12
N ILE A 113 25.35 -0.88 -3.04
CA ILE A 113 24.53 0.18 -2.45
C ILE A 113 24.04 -0.23 -1.08
N THR A 114 24.07 0.72 -0.15
CA THR A 114 23.46 0.56 1.17
C THR A 114 22.10 1.23 1.19
N ILE A 115 21.06 0.48 1.58
CA ILE A 115 19.73 1.01 1.84
C ILE A 115 19.83 1.98 3.03
N LYS A 116 19.40 3.23 2.87
CA LYS A 116 19.51 4.21 3.95
C LYS A 116 18.40 4.08 5.00
N ARG A 117 17.17 3.89 4.54
CA ARG A 117 15.97 3.87 5.39
C ARG A 117 14.96 2.86 4.90
N VAL A 118 14.28 2.25 5.85
CA VAL A 118 13.09 1.44 5.57
C VAL A 118 11.92 1.97 6.40
N ARG A 119 10.72 1.88 5.85
CA ARG A 119 9.49 2.26 6.54
C ARG A 119 8.49 1.13 6.47
N SER A 120 7.93 0.76 7.61
CA SER A 120 6.88 -0.26 7.74
C SER A 120 5.75 0.25 8.63
N ASP A 121 4.69 -0.54 8.74
CA ASP A 121 3.74 -0.41 9.84
C ASP A 121 4.34 -0.93 11.16
N ASN A 122 3.51 -0.95 12.23
CA ASN A 122 3.91 -1.42 13.55
C ASN A 122 3.62 -2.92 13.77
N GLY A 123 3.47 -3.72 12.71
CA GLY A 123 3.25 -5.16 12.82
C GLY A 123 4.39 -5.87 13.55
N SER A 124 4.08 -6.94 14.27
CA SER A 124 5.07 -7.72 15.02
C SER A 124 6.10 -8.39 14.08
N GLU A 125 5.73 -8.62 12.83
CA GLU A 125 6.61 -9.12 11.77
C GLU A 125 7.76 -8.16 11.46
N PHE A 126 7.55 -6.83 11.65
CA PHE A 126 8.55 -5.79 11.43
C PHE A 126 9.15 -5.26 12.72
N LYS A 127 8.35 -5.18 13.79
CA LYS A 127 8.77 -4.66 15.08
C LYS A 127 9.28 -5.78 15.97
N ASN A 128 10.50 -6.24 15.70
CA ASN A 128 11.13 -7.29 16.48
C ASN A 128 12.67 -7.13 16.47
N THR A 129 13.32 -7.72 17.48
CA THR A 129 14.77 -7.63 17.68
C THR A 129 15.62 -8.21 16.53
N ARG A 130 15.07 -9.10 15.71
CA ARG A 130 15.79 -9.67 14.55
C ARG A 130 15.93 -8.64 13.45
N ILE A 131 14.84 -7.93 13.13
CA ILE A 131 14.84 -6.82 12.14
C ILE A 131 15.72 -5.69 12.65
N ASP A 132 15.63 -5.32 13.94
CA ASP A 132 16.43 -4.24 14.52
C ASP A 132 17.92 -4.55 14.37
N LYS A 133 18.38 -5.74 14.77
CA LYS A 133 19.77 -6.17 14.61
C LYS A 133 20.26 -6.17 13.17
N LEU A 134 19.39 -6.59 12.21
CA LEU A 134 19.73 -6.53 10.79
C LEU A 134 19.88 -5.09 10.32
N CYS A 135 18.98 -4.21 10.74
CA CYS A 135 19.04 -2.79 10.41
C CYS A 135 20.32 -2.15 10.97
N ASP A 136 20.70 -2.48 12.20
CA ASP A 136 21.95 -2.01 12.82
C ASP A 136 23.18 -2.51 12.08
N GLU A 137 23.22 -3.81 11.70
CA GLU A 137 24.31 -4.44 10.94
C GLU A 137 24.59 -3.71 9.63
N PHE A 138 23.52 -3.36 8.89
CA PHE A 138 23.61 -2.68 7.60
C PHE A 138 23.46 -1.16 7.68
N ARG A 139 23.41 -0.58 8.89
CA ARG A 139 23.21 0.86 9.15
C ARG A 139 21.95 1.43 8.49
N ILE A 140 20.88 0.64 8.44
CA ILE A 140 19.58 1.01 7.90
C ILE A 140 18.75 1.66 9.01
N ARG A 141 18.21 2.86 8.76
CA ARG A 141 17.29 3.49 9.72
C ARG A 141 15.88 2.94 9.52
N HIS A 142 15.39 2.16 10.49
CA HIS A 142 14.00 1.71 10.47
C HIS A 142 13.06 2.79 11.03
N GLN A 143 12.01 3.10 10.29
CA GLN A 143 10.96 4.06 10.66
C GLN A 143 9.62 3.34 10.66
N PHE A 144 8.88 3.50 11.73
CA PHE A 144 7.51 3.00 11.80
C PHE A 144 6.51 4.09 11.39
N SER A 145 5.46 3.71 10.68
CA SER A 145 4.33 4.60 10.43
C SER A 145 3.64 4.94 11.75
N ALA A 146 3.28 6.21 11.96
CA ALA A 146 2.60 6.60 13.18
C ALA A 146 1.22 5.92 13.24
N LYS A 147 0.84 5.44 14.45
CA LYS A 147 -0.50 4.95 14.72
C LYS A 147 -1.50 6.02 14.27
N TYR A 148 -2.58 5.63 13.60
CA TYR A 148 -3.63 6.53 13.10
C TYR A 148 -3.22 7.50 11.98
N THR A 149 -2.09 7.32 11.32
CA THR A 149 -1.75 8.05 10.09
C THR A 149 -1.55 7.07 8.92
N PRO A 150 -2.64 6.59 8.27
CA PRO A 150 -2.58 5.69 7.13
C PRO A 150 -1.73 6.23 5.98
N GLN A 151 -1.61 7.55 5.90
CA GLN A 151 -0.86 8.25 4.87
C GLN A 151 0.65 7.95 4.86
N SER A 152 1.22 7.49 5.99
CA SER A 152 2.68 7.24 6.07
C SER A 152 3.12 6.00 5.31
N ASN A 153 2.25 4.98 5.18
CA ASN A 153 2.50 3.74 4.44
C ASN A 153 1.55 3.59 3.22
N GLY A 154 0.75 4.61 2.96
CA GLY A 154 -0.28 4.61 1.91
C GLY A 154 0.27 4.40 0.50
N LEU A 155 1.58 4.57 0.28
CA LEU A 155 2.22 4.29 -1.00
C LEU A 155 2.19 2.78 -1.28
N VAL A 156 2.75 1.99 -0.39
CA VAL A 156 2.83 0.53 -0.55
C VAL A 156 1.45 -0.13 -0.46
N GLU A 157 0.55 0.38 0.39
CA GLU A 157 -0.82 -0.12 0.51
C GLU A 157 -1.61 0.06 -0.80
N ARG A 158 -1.53 1.24 -1.41
CA ARG A 158 -2.15 1.50 -2.73
C ARG A 158 -1.54 0.63 -3.82
N LYS A 159 -0.21 0.43 -3.79
CA LYS A 159 0.47 -0.43 -4.74
C LYS A 159 0.00 -1.88 -4.62
N ASN A 160 -0.10 -2.39 -3.39
CA ASN A 160 -0.62 -3.74 -3.12
C ASN A 160 -2.04 -3.92 -3.66
N ARG A 161 -2.93 -2.96 -3.39
CA ARG A 161 -4.30 -2.99 -3.91
C ARG A 161 -4.30 -3.05 -5.44
N THR A 162 -3.54 -2.19 -6.10
CA THR A 162 -3.44 -2.17 -7.57
C THR A 162 -2.93 -3.51 -8.11
N LEU A 163 -1.88 -4.09 -7.52
CA LEU A 163 -1.32 -5.38 -7.94
C LEU A 163 -2.34 -6.52 -7.81
N ILE A 164 -3.04 -6.57 -6.69
CA ILE A 164 -4.07 -7.58 -6.43
C ILE A 164 -5.25 -7.42 -7.41
N ASP A 165 -5.71 -6.20 -7.65
CA ASP A 165 -6.83 -5.93 -8.55
C ASP A 165 -6.47 -6.28 -10.00
N MET A 166 -5.25 -5.95 -10.44
CA MET A 166 -4.74 -6.33 -11.77
C MET A 166 -4.64 -7.86 -11.92
N ALA A 167 -4.07 -8.55 -10.94
CA ALA A 167 -3.94 -10.01 -10.97
C ALA A 167 -5.31 -10.69 -10.98
N ARG A 168 -6.26 -10.23 -10.17
CA ARG A 168 -7.64 -10.74 -10.18
C ARG A 168 -8.32 -10.54 -11.52
N SER A 169 -8.12 -9.38 -12.16
CA SER A 169 -8.67 -9.09 -13.47
C SER A 169 -8.11 -10.06 -14.52
N MET A 170 -6.79 -10.29 -14.53
CA MET A 170 -6.16 -11.25 -15.44
C MET A 170 -6.68 -12.68 -15.21
N LEU A 171 -6.75 -13.15 -13.97
CA LEU A 171 -7.26 -14.49 -13.67
C LEU A 171 -8.73 -14.64 -14.09
N SER A 172 -9.54 -13.60 -13.91
CA SER A 172 -10.95 -13.60 -14.32
C SER A 172 -11.11 -13.62 -15.84
N GLU A 173 -10.30 -12.84 -16.57
CA GLU A 173 -10.33 -12.78 -18.03
C GLU A 173 -10.04 -14.15 -18.68
N TYR A 174 -9.06 -14.87 -18.15
CA TYR A 174 -8.66 -16.17 -18.65
C TYR A 174 -9.35 -17.34 -17.93
N ASN A 175 -10.32 -17.08 -17.06
CA ASN A 175 -11.06 -18.08 -16.28
C ASN A 175 -10.13 -19.04 -15.49
N VAL A 176 -9.06 -18.47 -14.92
CA VAL A 176 -8.06 -19.21 -14.12
C VAL A 176 -8.40 -19.12 -12.64
N SER A 177 -8.10 -20.19 -11.90
CA SER A 177 -8.34 -20.25 -10.45
C SER A 177 -7.62 -19.14 -9.69
N GLN A 178 -8.26 -18.61 -8.65
CA GLN A 178 -7.65 -17.61 -7.74
C GLN A 178 -6.45 -18.16 -6.95
N SER A 179 -6.21 -19.46 -6.96
CA SER A 179 -4.99 -20.08 -6.39
C SER A 179 -3.71 -19.72 -7.14
N PHE A 180 -3.82 -19.12 -8.34
CA PHE A 180 -2.69 -18.59 -9.11
C PHE A 180 -2.45 -17.08 -8.88
N LEU A 181 -3.03 -16.51 -7.83
CA LEU A 181 -2.93 -15.07 -7.57
C LEU A 181 -1.47 -14.60 -7.36
N ASP A 182 -0.67 -15.39 -6.68
CA ASP A 182 0.74 -15.12 -6.44
C ASP A 182 1.55 -15.12 -7.75
N GLU A 183 1.38 -16.10 -8.60
CA GLU A 183 2.00 -16.16 -9.92
C GLU A 183 1.57 -14.98 -10.80
N ALA A 184 0.27 -14.65 -10.80
CA ALA A 184 -0.26 -13.53 -11.56
C ALA A 184 0.29 -12.17 -11.11
N ILE A 185 0.62 -12.01 -9.82
CA ILE A 185 1.26 -10.78 -9.30
C ILE A 185 2.74 -10.71 -9.69
N VAL A 186 3.46 -11.84 -9.67
CA VAL A 186 4.90 -11.89 -9.97
C VAL A 186 5.20 -11.67 -11.45
N THR A 187 4.32 -12.11 -12.34
CA THR A 187 4.54 -12.07 -13.80
C THR A 187 4.89 -10.67 -14.33
N PRO A 188 4.20 -9.57 -13.96
CA PRO A 188 4.55 -8.23 -14.43
C PRO A 188 5.85 -7.66 -13.85
N GLN A 189 6.33 -8.20 -12.73
CA GLN A 189 7.48 -7.67 -12.00
C GLN A 189 8.82 -8.29 -12.46
N ASN A 190 8.77 -9.45 -13.12
CA ASN A 190 9.94 -10.14 -13.64
C ASN A 190 10.43 -9.62 -15.00
N LEU A 191 9.79 -8.57 -15.55
CA LEU A 191 10.31 -7.90 -16.75
C LEU A 191 11.63 -7.19 -16.43
N PRO A 192 12.68 -7.32 -17.27
CA PRO A 192 14.06 -6.93 -16.95
C PRO A 192 14.28 -5.41 -17.03
N LEU A 193 13.53 -4.64 -16.25
CA LEU A 193 13.70 -3.18 -16.16
C LEU A 193 14.84 -2.75 -15.21
N LEU A 194 15.41 -3.68 -14.44
CA LEU A 194 16.41 -3.35 -13.41
C LEU A 194 17.77 -2.89 -13.93
N LYS A 195 18.12 -3.19 -15.18
CA LYS A 195 19.48 -2.86 -15.70
C LYS A 195 19.58 -1.50 -16.40
N THR A 196 18.45 -0.89 -16.75
CA THR A 196 18.43 0.32 -17.60
C THR A 196 18.17 1.61 -16.84
N GLU A 197 17.49 1.56 -15.68
CA GLU A 197 17.09 2.76 -14.96
C GLU A 197 17.90 3.06 -13.69
N LEU A 198 18.83 2.17 -13.31
CA LEU A 198 19.71 2.34 -12.13
C LEU A 198 21.12 2.83 -12.47
N LYS A 199 21.38 3.22 -13.72
CA LYS A 199 22.66 3.82 -14.14
C LYS A 199 22.58 5.33 -14.14
#